data_5204cbe16d19d2f68b6b22801dcf2e12
#
_entry.id   5204cbe16d19d2f68b6b22801dcf2e12
#
_cell.length_a   1.000
_cell.length_b   1.000
_cell.length_c   1.000
_cell.angle_alpha   90.00
_cell.angle_beta   90.00
_cell.angle_gamma   90.00
#
_symmetry.space_group_name_H-M   'P 1'
#
loop_
_entity.id
_entity.type
_entity.pdbx_description
1 polymer ?
#
loop_
_entity_poly.entity_id
_entity_poly.type
_entity_poly.pdbx_seq_one_letter_code
_entity_poly.pdbx_strand_id
1 'polypeptide(L)'
;MLAKNPERHFHLIARCRRIIGFLSSTFVGVFYRFRYETPIDWSKPYIICANHTSNLDITALVLLCPSDFSFMGKIELLNNPVTGMFFKTIDIPLNRQSRISAFKAFKRADDNLRKGRSMVIFPEGHIGEEFPPHLYDFKNGPFKLAIETQVPIIPIVIHNAWKIFWDEAKTFGSRPGIIHVQVLEPIVTSGLGLEHADRLRDDVHQLIKKHWTKAGGL
;
A
#
# COMPACT_ATOMS: atom_id res chain seq x y z
N MET A 1 10.62 -14.75 -19.52
CA MET A 1 12.04 -14.62 -19.14
C MET A 1 12.20 -13.96 -17.76
N LEU A 2 11.61 -12.79 -17.50
CA LEU A 2 11.70 -12.06 -16.22
C LEU A 2 11.19 -12.86 -14.99
N ALA A 3 10.12 -13.62 -15.13
CA ALA A 3 9.53 -14.42 -14.04
C ALA A 3 10.37 -15.65 -13.62
N LYS A 4 11.38 -16.07 -14.40
CA LYS A 4 12.23 -17.22 -14.06
C LYS A 4 13.25 -16.90 -12.96
N ASN A 5 13.65 -15.64 -12.82
CA ASN A 5 14.54 -15.18 -11.74
C ASN A 5 14.10 -13.78 -11.26
N PRO A 6 12.99 -13.71 -10.48
CA PRO A 6 12.39 -12.44 -10.08
C PRO A 6 13.31 -11.58 -9.20
N GLU A 7 14.16 -12.18 -8.37
CA GLU A 7 15.11 -11.45 -7.54
C GLU A 7 16.10 -10.64 -8.37
N ARG A 8 16.68 -11.25 -9.41
CA ARG A 8 17.62 -10.59 -10.33
C ARG A 8 16.96 -9.47 -11.15
N HIS A 9 15.67 -9.61 -11.44
CA HIS A 9 14.92 -8.70 -12.32
C HIS A 9 13.92 -7.83 -11.56
N PHE A 10 14.04 -7.74 -10.23
CA PHE A 10 13.07 -7.06 -9.37
C PHE A 10 12.81 -5.62 -9.85
N HIS A 11 13.87 -4.84 -10.01
CA HIS A 11 13.77 -3.44 -10.47
C HIS A 11 13.07 -3.32 -11.83
N LEU A 12 13.38 -4.21 -12.77
CA LEU A 12 12.75 -4.20 -14.10
C LEU A 12 11.26 -4.54 -14.03
N ILE A 13 10.87 -5.53 -13.20
CA ILE A 13 9.46 -5.89 -12.99
C ILE A 13 8.71 -4.73 -12.32
N ALA A 14 9.32 -4.10 -11.30
CA ALA A 14 8.74 -2.93 -10.63
C ALA A 14 8.56 -1.74 -11.59
N ARG A 15 9.55 -1.50 -12.47
CA ARG A 15 9.45 -0.48 -13.52
C ARG A 15 8.34 -0.79 -14.53
N CYS A 16 8.20 -2.04 -14.98
CA CYS A 16 7.09 -2.46 -15.85
C CYS A 16 5.74 -2.21 -15.16
N ARG A 17 5.60 -2.58 -13.87
CA ARG A 17 4.39 -2.31 -13.08
C ARG A 17 4.04 -0.81 -13.07
N ARG A 18 5.03 0.06 -12.90
CA ARG A 18 4.81 1.52 -12.91
C ARG A 18 4.34 2.01 -14.28
N ILE A 19 4.97 1.54 -15.35
CA ILE A 19 4.57 1.91 -16.73
C ILE A 19 3.14 1.45 -17.01
N ILE A 20 2.80 0.22 -16.65
CA ILE A 20 1.43 -0.32 -16.81
C ILE A 20 0.44 0.53 -16.01
N GLY A 21 0.73 0.83 -14.75
CA GLY A 21 -0.13 1.66 -13.91
C GLY A 21 -0.33 3.07 -14.47
N PHE A 22 0.74 3.70 -14.96
CA PHE A 22 0.66 5.02 -15.60
C PHE A 22 -0.17 5.00 -16.88
N LEU A 23 0.12 4.07 -17.79
CA LEU A 23 -0.59 4.00 -19.08
C LEU A 23 -2.06 3.64 -18.90
N SER A 24 -2.37 2.66 -18.05
CA SER A 24 -3.76 2.24 -17.81
C SER A 24 -4.60 3.34 -17.16
N SER A 25 -4.06 4.04 -16.15
CA SER A 25 -4.78 5.13 -15.50
C SER A 25 -4.97 6.33 -16.42
N THR A 26 -3.95 6.70 -17.18
CA THR A 26 -4.02 7.81 -18.15
C THR A 26 -5.03 7.51 -19.26
N PHE A 27 -5.07 6.26 -19.74
CA PHE A 27 -6.00 5.84 -20.79
C PHE A 27 -7.48 5.98 -20.39
N VAL A 28 -7.78 5.75 -19.11
CA VAL A 28 -9.15 5.93 -18.56
C VAL A 28 -9.39 7.33 -17.99
N GLY A 29 -8.45 8.26 -18.16
CA GLY A 29 -8.58 9.65 -17.71
C GLY A 29 -8.44 9.84 -16.20
N VAL A 30 -7.75 8.92 -15.51
CA VAL A 30 -7.48 9.01 -14.07
C VAL A 30 -6.05 9.47 -13.84
N PHE A 31 -5.90 10.59 -13.13
CA PHE A 31 -4.64 11.22 -12.81
C PHE A 31 -4.43 11.28 -11.31
N TYR A 32 -3.18 11.49 -10.85
CA TYR A 32 -2.83 11.53 -9.44
C TYR A 32 -2.08 12.81 -9.10
N ARG A 33 -2.48 13.45 -7.99
CA ARG A 33 -1.79 14.61 -7.44
C ARG A 33 -1.24 14.25 -6.07
N PHE A 34 0.08 14.27 -5.95
CA PHE A 34 0.80 13.97 -4.72
C PHE A 34 1.16 15.25 -3.98
N ARG A 35 0.83 15.31 -2.69
CA ARG A 35 1.23 16.38 -1.77
C ARG A 35 2.03 15.78 -0.63
N TYR A 36 3.21 16.27 -0.42
CA TYR A 36 4.11 15.84 0.65
C TYR A 36 4.09 16.86 1.79
N GLU A 37 4.03 16.41 3.04
CA GLU A 37 4.22 17.27 4.22
C GLU A 37 5.70 17.60 4.41
N THR A 38 6.56 16.60 4.21
CA THR A 38 8.02 16.72 4.26
C THR A 38 8.65 16.00 3.08
N PRO A 39 9.85 16.42 2.63
CA PRO A 39 10.61 15.65 1.64
C PRO A 39 10.90 14.23 2.12
N ILE A 40 10.71 13.24 1.27
CA ILE A 40 10.98 11.82 1.57
C ILE A 40 12.31 11.41 0.92
N ASP A 41 13.19 10.82 1.73
CA ASP A 41 14.44 10.22 1.26
C ASP A 41 14.18 8.79 0.73
N TRP A 42 13.79 8.69 -0.52
CA TRP A 42 13.47 7.40 -1.17
C TRP A 42 14.67 6.47 -1.38
N SER A 43 15.87 6.85 -0.94
CA SER A 43 17.02 5.92 -0.91
C SER A 43 16.94 4.91 0.23
N LYS A 44 16.06 5.13 1.20
CA LYS A 44 15.80 4.25 2.36
C LYS A 44 14.54 3.42 2.17
N PRO A 45 14.48 2.23 2.78
CA PRO A 45 13.26 1.45 2.81
C PRO A 45 12.24 2.03 3.80
N TYR A 46 10.96 1.86 3.48
CA TYR A 46 9.84 2.28 4.32
C TYR A 46 8.75 1.21 4.35
N ILE A 47 7.99 1.19 5.44
CA ILE A 47 6.67 0.56 5.46
C ILE A 47 5.64 1.64 5.16
N ILE A 48 4.99 1.54 4.01
CA ILE A 48 4.02 2.51 3.52
C ILE A 48 2.63 2.01 3.87
N CYS A 49 1.94 2.73 4.74
CA CYS A 49 0.60 2.42 5.22
C CYS A 49 -0.41 3.43 4.67
N ALA A 50 -1.42 2.97 3.93
CA ALA A 50 -2.47 3.82 3.36
C ALA A 50 -3.86 3.31 3.74
N ASN A 51 -4.87 4.21 3.75
CA ASN A 51 -6.27 3.81 3.72
C ASN A 51 -6.61 3.14 2.38
N HIS A 52 -7.65 2.28 2.38
CA HIS A 52 -7.98 1.44 1.22
C HIS A 52 -9.48 1.47 0.91
N THR A 53 -9.86 2.29 -0.07
CA THR A 53 -11.25 2.56 -0.43
C THR A 53 -11.58 2.26 -1.89
N SER A 54 -10.55 1.98 -2.71
CA SER A 54 -10.71 1.70 -4.14
C SER A 54 -9.51 0.89 -4.68
N ASN A 55 -9.72 0.10 -5.72
CA ASN A 55 -8.62 -0.52 -6.47
C ASN A 55 -7.65 0.51 -7.09
N LEU A 56 -8.09 1.76 -7.29
CA LEU A 56 -7.22 2.86 -7.75
C LEU A 56 -6.15 3.25 -6.73
N ASP A 57 -6.35 2.91 -5.44
CA ASP A 57 -5.35 3.15 -4.38
C ASP A 57 -4.05 2.38 -4.66
N ILE A 58 -4.15 1.19 -5.26
CA ILE A 58 -2.99 0.39 -5.66
C ILE A 58 -2.17 1.15 -6.69
N THR A 59 -2.83 1.69 -7.73
CA THR A 59 -2.16 2.48 -8.78
C THR A 59 -1.57 3.77 -8.22
N ALA A 60 -2.26 4.44 -7.28
CA ALA A 60 -1.75 5.62 -6.59
C ALA A 60 -0.38 5.33 -5.95
N LEU A 61 -0.27 4.23 -5.20
CA LEU A 61 0.96 3.85 -4.52
C LEU A 61 2.05 3.35 -5.48
N VAL A 62 1.67 2.68 -6.59
CA VAL A 62 2.60 2.31 -7.66
C VAL A 62 3.25 3.55 -8.29
N LEU A 63 2.50 4.63 -8.48
CA LEU A 63 3.01 5.85 -9.09
C LEU A 63 3.73 6.75 -8.08
N LEU A 64 3.34 6.69 -6.79
CA LEU A 64 3.96 7.45 -5.72
C LEU A 64 5.40 7.01 -5.45
N CYS A 65 5.64 5.69 -5.35
CA CYS A 65 6.93 5.15 -4.88
C CYS A 65 7.96 5.08 -6.01
N PRO A 66 9.03 5.89 -6.00
CA PRO A 66 10.06 5.85 -7.03
C PRO A 66 11.04 4.68 -6.86
N SER A 67 11.24 4.21 -5.62
CA SER A 67 12.12 3.09 -5.27
C SER A 67 11.45 1.73 -5.50
N ASP A 68 12.23 0.66 -5.37
CA ASP A 68 11.72 -0.70 -5.42
C ASP A 68 10.89 -1.02 -4.18
N PHE A 69 9.74 -1.65 -4.38
CA PHE A 69 8.85 -2.06 -3.29
C PHE A 69 7.99 -3.26 -3.66
N SER A 70 7.49 -3.94 -2.63
CA SER A 70 6.51 -5.02 -2.74
C SER A 70 5.20 -4.64 -2.07
N PHE A 71 4.09 -5.06 -2.66
CA PHE A 71 2.81 -5.11 -1.94
C PHE A 71 2.73 -6.39 -1.11
N MET A 72 2.05 -6.29 0.05
CA MET A 72 1.52 -7.44 0.75
C MET A 72 0.00 -7.46 0.59
N GLY A 73 -0.54 -8.54 0.01
CA GLY A 73 -1.98 -8.61 -0.30
C GLY A 73 -2.57 -10.00 -0.19
N LYS A 74 -3.88 -10.13 -0.39
CA LYS A 74 -4.63 -11.39 -0.28
C LYS A 74 -4.09 -12.44 -1.26
N ILE A 75 -4.04 -13.71 -0.82
CA ILE A 75 -3.55 -14.83 -1.65
C ILE A 75 -4.38 -15.02 -2.93
N GLU A 76 -5.66 -14.66 -2.92
CA GLU A 76 -6.56 -14.74 -4.07
C GLU A 76 -6.10 -13.87 -5.25
N LEU A 77 -5.29 -12.83 -4.98
CA LEU A 77 -4.71 -11.96 -6.02
C LEU A 77 -3.75 -12.71 -6.96
N LEU A 78 -3.25 -13.89 -6.55
CA LEU A 78 -2.49 -14.78 -7.42
C LEU A 78 -3.27 -15.25 -8.66
N ASN A 79 -4.61 -15.35 -8.55
CA ASN A 79 -5.50 -15.81 -9.62
C ASN A 79 -5.98 -14.66 -10.53
N ASN A 80 -5.72 -13.41 -10.15
CA ASN A 80 -6.08 -12.27 -10.99
C ASN A 80 -5.11 -12.15 -12.18
N PRO A 81 -5.59 -12.00 -13.43
CA PRO A 81 -4.74 -11.98 -14.61
C PRO A 81 -3.73 -10.82 -14.65
N VAL A 82 -4.05 -9.68 -14.01
CA VAL A 82 -3.18 -8.49 -13.97
C VAL A 82 -2.25 -8.53 -12.78
N THR A 83 -2.80 -8.64 -11.57
CA THR A 83 -2.01 -8.59 -10.32
C THR A 83 -1.26 -9.89 -10.05
N GLY A 84 -1.79 -11.03 -10.52
CA GLY A 84 -1.19 -12.35 -10.27
C GLY A 84 0.23 -12.49 -10.77
N MET A 85 0.60 -11.80 -11.85
CA MET A 85 1.97 -11.78 -12.34
C MET A 85 2.93 -11.16 -11.30
N PHE A 86 2.52 -10.07 -10.64
CA PHE A 86 3.32 -9.40 -9.62
C PHE A 86 3.36 -10.21 -8.33
N PHE A 87 2.24 -10.80 -7.90
CA PHE A 87 2.18 -11.66 -6.70
C PHE A 87 2.93 -12.99 -6.87
N LYS A 88 3.12 -13.48 -8.10
CA LYS A 88 3.99 -14.63 -8.40
C LYS A 88 5.48 -14.26 -8.45
N THR A 89 5.82 -12.97 -8.46
CA THR A 89 7.20 -12.50 -8.64
C THR A 89 7.68 -11.61 -7.48
N ILE A 90 7.29 -10.35 -7.47
CA ILE A 90 7.82 -9.32 -6.57
C ILE A 90 6.93 -9.02 -5.36
N ASP A 91 5.63 -9.28 -5.44
CA ASP A 91 4.69 -9.03 -4.34
C ASP A 91 4.53 -10.24 -3.42
N ILE A 92 3.95 -10.04 -2.26
CA ILE A 92 3.87 -11.04 -1.18
C ILE A 92 2.41 -11.44 -0.95
N PRO A 93 2.01 -12.65 -1.38
CA PRO A 93 0.67 -13.16 -1.09
C PRO A 93 0.57 -13.61 0.37
N LEU A 94 -0.56 -13.26 1.00
CA LEU A 94 -0.87 -13.57 2.38
C LEU A 94 -2.22 -14.28 2.50
N ASN A 95 -2.22 -15.53 2.97
CA ASN A 95 -3.41 -16.18 3.47
C ASN A 95 -3.57 -15.87 4.97
N ARG A 96 -4.56 -15.04 5.31
CA ARG A 96 -4.80 -14.57 6.67
C ARG A 96 -5.37 -15.63 7.61
N GLN A 97 -5.95 -16.69 7.07
CA GLN A 97 -6.47 -17.82 7.85
C GLN A 97 -5.36 -18.82 8.24
N SER A 98 -4.16 -18.67 7.65
CA SER A 98 -3.03 -19.56 7.90
C SER A 98 -1.89 -18.84 8.63
N ARG A 99 -1.62 -19.24 9.88
CA ARG A 99 -0.48 -18.72 10.65
C ARG A 99 0.86 -18.98 9.96
N ILE A 100 0.99 -20.13 9.28
CA ILE A 100 2.20 -20.49 8.53
C ILE A 100 2.37 -19.54 7.32
N SER A 101 1.29 -19.25 6.60
CA SER A 101 1.32 -18.29 5.49
C SER A 101 1.68 -16.89 5.98
N ALA A 102 1.09 -16.45 7.09
CA ALA A 102 1.41 -15.16 7.69
C ALA A 102 2.90 -15.08 8.06
N PHE A 103 3.43 -16.09 8.76
CA PHE A 103 4.85 -16.13 9.12
C PHE A 103 5.77 -16.04 7.89
N LYS A 104 5.49 -16.83 6.84
CA LYS A 104 6.27 -16.79 5.58
C LYS A 104 6.18 -15.42 4.89
N ALA A 105 5.00 -14.80 4.88
CA ALA A 105 4.79 -13.50 4.27
C ALA A 105 5.58 -12.40 5.01
N PHE A 106 5.52 -12.37 6.35
CA PHE A 106 6.27 -11.40 7.16
C PHE A 106 7.78 -11.62 7.09
N LYS A 107 8.25 -12.88 7.07
CA LYS A 107 9.67 -13.17 6.84
C LYS A 107 10.15 -12.66 5.49
N ARG A 108 9.37 -12.86 4.42
CA ARG A 108 9.72 -12.34 3.09
C ARG A 108 9.69 -10.81 3.06
N ALA A 109 8.79 -10.18 3.82
CA ALA A 109 8.75 -8.73 3.96
C ALA A 109 10.00 -8.19 4.67
N ASP A 110 10.41 -8.81 5.78
CA ASP A 110 11.67 -8.50 6.47
C ASP A 110 12.88 -8.63 5.52
N ASP A 111 12.97 -9.75 4.79
CA ASP A 111 14.03 -9.95 3.80
C ASP A 111 14.08 -8.83 2.73
N ASN A 112 12.92 -8.35 2.26
CA ASN A 112 12.84 -7.24 1.29
C ASN A 112 13.30 -5.92 1.91
N LEU A 113 12.86 -5.60 3.13
CA LEU A 113 13.26 -4.40 3.85
C LEU A 113 14.77 -4.36 4.09
N ARG A 114 15.37 -5.49 4.49
CA ARG A 114 16.84 -5.62 4.66
C ARG A 114 17.62 -5.45 3.35
N LYS A 115 17.00 -5.74 2.20
CA LYS A 115 17.55 -5.49 0.87
C LYS A 115 17.34 -4.03 0.40
N GLY A 116 16.82 -3.14 1.24
CA GLY A 116 16.55 -1.74 0.90
C GLY A 116 15.27 -1.53 0.08
N ARG A 117 14.38 -2.53 0.00
CA ARG A 117 13.10 -2.43 -0.70
C ARG A 117 12.00 -2.04 0.27
N SER A 118 11.13 -1.12 -0.11
CA SER A 118 9.99 -0.73 0.71
C SER A 118 8.87 -1.77 0.68
N MET A 119 7.99 -1.72 1.68
CA MET A 119 6.77 -2.53 1.75
C MET A 119 5.54 -1.65 1.72
N VAL A 120 4.59 -1.95 0.85
CA VAL A 120 3.29 -1.30 0.80
C VAL A 120 2.23 -2.24 1.38
N ILE A 121 1.56 -1.80 2.43
CA ILE A 121 0.57 -2.59 3.14
C ILE A 121 -0.64 -1.71 3.44
N PHE A 122 -1.81 -2.17 3.05
CA PHE A 122 -3.07 -1.56 3.48
C PHE A 122 -3.47 -2.18 4.83
N PRO A 123 -3.34 -1.46 5.95
CA PRO A 123 -3.49 -2.06 7.28
C PRO A 123 -4.92 -2.47 7.61
N GLU A 124 -5.94 -1.90 6.95
CA GLU A 124 -7.34 -2.33 7.02
C GLU A 124 -7.52 -3.76 6.51
N GLY A 125 -6.73 -4.08 5.49
CA GLY A 125 -6.68 -5.42 4.95
C GLY A 125 -7.74 -5.76 3.91
N HIS A 126 -8.72 -4.92 3.65
CA HIS A 126 -9.75 -5.08 2.63
C HIS A 126 -10.28 -3.71 2.22
N ILE A 127 -10.94 -3.65 1.08
CA ILE A 127 -11.81 -2.53 0.73
C ILE A 127 -13.18 -2.86 1.35
N GLY A 128 -13.73 -1.91 2.09
CA GLY A 128 -15.07 -2.06 2.70
C GLY A 128 -16.17 -1.98 1.67
N GLU A 129 -17.34 -2.53 2.00
CA GLU A 129 -18.53 -2.54 1.13
C GLU A 129 -19.48 -1.36 1.43
N GLU A 130 -19.28 -0.67 2.55
CA GLU A 130 -20.15 0.43 2.98
C GLU A 130 -19.90 1.71 2.17
N PHE A 131 -20.99 2.36 1.74
CA PHE A 131 -20.94 3.62 1.00
C PHE A 131 -21.71 4.74 1.75
N PRO A 132 -21.10 5.91 1.98
CA PRO A 132 -19.69 6.25 1.71
C PRO A 132 -18.73 5.44 2.57
N PRO A 133 -17.47 5.22 2.11
CA PRO A 133 -16.53 4.41 2.86
C PRO A 133 -16.11 5.11 4.16
N HIS A 134 -15.79 4.29 5.16
CA HIS A 134 -15.14 4.74 6.38
C HIS A 134 -13.80 4.04 6.57
N LEU A 135 -12.97 4.57 7.47
CA LEU A 135 -11.70 3.96 7.80
C LEU A 135 -11.91 2.82 8.79
N TYR A 136 -11.57 1.59 8.38
CA TYR A 136 -11.64 0.41 9.22
C TYR A 136 -10.47 0.31 10.19
N ASP A 137 -10.63 -0.54 11.22
CA ASP A 137 -9.58 -0.80 12.19
C ASP A 137 -8.34 -1.42 11.54
N PHE A 138 -7.17 -0.94 11.96
CA PHE A 138 -5.91 -1.40 11.43
C PHE A 138 -5.46 -2.71 12.08
N LYS A 139 -4.95 -3.63 11.26
CA LYS A 139 -4.29 -4.86 11.72
C LYS A 139 -2.88 -4.55 12.21
N ASN A 140 -2.46 -5.22 13.26
CA ASN A 140 -1.19 -4.92 13.93
C ASN A 140 0.08 -5.39 13.20
N GLY A 141 -0.07 -6.24 12.19
CA GLY A 141 1.05 -6.83 11.45
C GLY A 141 2.07 -5.82 10.89
N PRO A 142 1.66 -4.78 10.15
CA PRO A 142 2.59 -3.78 9.61
C PRO A 142 3.39 -3.06 10.68
N PHE A 143 2.79 -2.77 11.83
CA PHE A 143 3.40 -2.03 12.93
C PHE A 143 4.42 -2.88 13.70
N LYS A 144 4.10 -4.15 13.92
CA LYS A 144 5.07 -5.12 14.44
C LYS A 144 6.27 -5.28 13.52
N LEU A 145 6.03 -5.42 12.21
CA LEU A 145 7.11 -5.49 11.21
C LEU A 145 8.00 -4.25 11.24
N ALA A 146 7.39 -3.05 11.33
CA ALA A 146 8.13 -1.79 11.40
C ALA A 146 9.06 -1.73 12.62
N ILE A 147 8.55 -2.16 13.77
CA ILE A 147 9.33 -2.21 15.02
C ILE A 147 10.43 -3.27 14.96
N GLU A 148 10.11 -4.49 14.50
CA GLU A 148 11.09 -5.58 14.40
C GLU A 148 12.24 -5.26 13.44
N THR A 149 11.94 -4.55 12.35
CA THR A 149 12.94 -4.16 11.34
C THR A 149 13.55 -2.78 11.60
N GLN A 150 13.02 -2.02 12.57
CA GLN A 150 13.41 -0.63 12.85
C GLN A 150 13.29 0.29 11.62
N VAL A 151 12.34 -0.02 10.70
CA VAL A 151 12.10 0.71 9.47
C VAL A 151 10.95 1.70 9.67
N PRO A 152 11.09 2.99 9.32
CA PRO A 152 10.06 3.99 9.54
C PRO A 152 8.81 3.73 8.70
N ILE A 153 7.66 4.18 9.22
CA ILE A 153 6.37 4.10 8.55
C ILE A 153 6.09 5.42 7.84
N ILE A 154 5.68 5.37 6.57
CA ILE A 154 5.07 6.52 5.88
C ILE A 154 3.55 6.33 5.86
N PRO A 155 2.79 7.12 6.61
CA PRO A 155 1.33 7.15 6.49
C PRO A 155 0.94 7.89 5.21
N ILE A 156 0.00 7.32 4.45
CA ILE A 156 -0.53 7.91 3.21
C ILE A 156 -2.04 8.07 3.35
N VAL A 157 -2.55 9.21 2.91
CA VAL A 157 -3.98 9.47 2.83
C VAL A 157 -4.41 9.60 1.38
N ILE A 158 -5.28 8.69 0.93
CA ILE A 158 -5.91 8.72 -0.39
C ILE A 158 -7.33 9.24 -0.22
N HIS A 159 -7.57 10.48 -0.68
CA HIS A 159 -8.77 11.23 -0.27
C HIS A 159 -10.04 10.83 -1.00
N ASN A 160 -9.97 10.60 -2.31
CA ASN A 160 -11.15 10.58 -3.17
C ASN A 160 -11.14 9.50 -4.26
N ALA A 161 -10.33 8.46 -4.14
CA ALA A 161 -10.28 7.37 -5.13
C ALA A 161 -11.64 6.69 -5.26
N TRP A 162 -12.34 6.46 -4.15
CA TRP A 162 -13.68 5.91 -4.11
C TRP A 162 -14.74 6.75 -4.83
N LYS A 163 -14.57 8.07 -4.91
CA LYS A 163 -15.46 8.98 -5.67
C LYS A 163 -15.27 8.85 -7.19
N ILE A 164 -14.11 8.32 -7.62
CA ILE A 164 -13.74 8.13 -9.03
C ILE A 164 -14.05 6.71 -9.48
N PHE A 165 -13.75 5.74 -8.66
CA PHE A 165 -14.05 4.33 -8.90
C PHE A 165 -14.37 3.63 -7.58
N TRP A 166 -15.62 3.21 -7.44
CA TRP A 166 -16.06 2.33 -6.36
C TRP A 166 -16.01 0.89 -6.83
N ASP A 167 -15.54 -0.04 -6.00
CA ASP A 167 -15.35 -1.44 -6.42
C ASP A 167 -16.64 -2.15 -6.83
N GLU A 168 -17.78 -1.73 -6.27
CA GLU A 168 -19.09 -2.09 -6.75
C GLU A 168 -19.56 -1.18 -7.89
N ALA A 169 -18.70 -0.98 -8.90
CA ALA A 169 -18.93 -0.09 -10.05
C ALA A 169 -20.27 -0.25 -10.76
N LYS A 170 -20.93 -1.39 -10.61
CA LYS A 170 -22.30 -1.63 -11.12
C LYS A 170 -23.33 -0.70 -10.49
N THR A 171 -23.12 -0.30 -9.23
CA THR A 171 -24.04 0.57 -8.49
C THR A 171 -23.70 2.04 -8.64
N PHE A 172 -22.41 2.41 -8.55
CA PHE A 172 -21.98 3.83 -8.50
C PHE A 172 -21.21 4.28 -9.73
N GLY A 173 -20.80 3.34 -10.60
CA GLY A 173 -20.05 3.63 -11.82
C GLY A 173 -18.60 4.07 -11.57
N SER A 174 -17.99 4.56 -12.64
CA SER A 174 -16.66 5.14 -12.63
C SER A 174 -16.63 6.41 -13.47
N ARG A 175 -15.69 7.30 -13.18
CA ARG A 175 -15.53 8.56 -13.93
C ARG A 175 -14.06 8.96 -14.03
N PRO A 176 -13.65 9.68 -15.07
CA PRO A 176 -12.35 10.33 -15.10
C PRO A 176 -12.19 11.35 -13.96
N GLY A 177 -10.95 11.61 -13.55
CA GLY A 177 -10.71 12.62 -12.54
C GLY A 177 -9.31 12.58 -11.95
N ILE A 178 -9.08 13.41 -10.93
CA ILE A 178 -7.81 13.54 -10.23
C ILE A 178 -7.95 12.93 -8.82
N ILE A 179 -7.11 11.96 -8.51
CA ILE A 179 -6.99 11.39 -7.18
C ILE A 179 -5.96 12.20 -6.39
N HIS A 180 -6.38 12.68 -5.22
CA HIS A 180 -5.52 13.44 -4.31
C HIS A 180 -4.91 12.50 -3.27
N VAL A 181 -3.58 12.47 -3.22
CA VAL A 181 -2.80 11.63 -2.32
C VAL A 181 -1.92 12.53 -1.45
N GLN A 182 -2.05 12.41 -0.14
CA GLN A 182 -1.23 13.12 0.82
C GLN A 182 -0.22 12.15 1.46
N VAL A 183 1.04 12.51 1.38
CA VAL A 183 2.16 11.80 2.02
C VAL A 183 2.47 12.53 3.31
N LEU A 184 2.20 11.87 4.43
CA LEU A 184 2.44 12.46 5.75
C LEU A 184 3.91 12.25 6.16
N GLU A 185 4.31 12.94 7.22
CA GLU A 185 5.64 12.81 7.78
C GLU A 185 5.94 11.37 8.21
N PRO A 186 7.14 10.82 7.88
CA PRO A 186 7.53 9.49 8.30
C PRO A 186 7.61 9.38 9.83
N ILE A 187 7.04 8.29 10.36
CA ILE A 187 7.07 7.98 11.78
C ILE A 187 8.26 7.05 12.04
N VAL A 188 9.18 7.53 12.86
CA VAL A 188 10.39 6.79 13.25
C VAL A 188 10.01 5.66 14.21
N THR A 189 10.57 4.47 13.97
CA THR A 189 10.35 3.28 14.80
C THR A 189 11.60 2.80 15.53
N SER A 190 12.73 3.45 15.29
CA SER A 190 14.00 3.13 15.97
C SER A 190 13.88 3.34 17.46
N GLY A 191 14.29 2.33 18.23
CA GLY A 191 14.19 2.34 19.70
C GLY A 191 12.84 1.92 20.27
N LEU A 192 11.83 1.65 19.42
CA LEU A 192 10.56 1.07 19.86
C LEU A 192 10.68 -0.44 20.04
N GLY A 193 10.11 -0.96 21.13
CA GLY A 193 9.90 -2.40 21.35
C GLY A 193 8.50 -2.84 20.91
N LEU A 194 8.30 -4.17 20.79
CA LEU A 194 7.03 -4.75 20.33
C LEU A 194 5.82 -4.39 21.20
N GLU A 195 6.04 -4.03 22.46
CA GLU A 195 5.01 -3.52 23.39
C GLU A 195 4.37 -2.20 22.92
N HIS A 196 5.06 -1.44 22.05
CA HIS A 196 4.56 -0.20 21.48
C HIS A 196 3.72 -0.40 20.21
N ALA A 197 3.61 -1.64 19.70
CA ALA A 197 2.98 -1.90 18.40
C ALA A 197 1.51 -1.50 18.34
N ASP A 198 0.73 -1.74 19.41
CA ASP A 198 -0.68 -1.35 19.47
C ASP A 198 -0.84 0.16 19.47
N ARG A 199 -0.03 0.87 20.27
CA ARG A 199 -0.04 2.33 20.30
C ARG A 199 0.35 2.93 18.95
N LEU A 200 1.42 2.43 18.33
CA LEU A 200 1.87 2.89 17.01
C LEU A 200 0.78 2.70 15.95
N ARG A 201 0.07 1.55 15.98
CA ARG A 201 -1.09 1.30 15.12
C ARG A 201 -2.17 2.36 15.30
N ASP A 202 -2.55 2.61 16.55
CA ASP A 202 -3.63 3.53 16.88
C ASP A 202 -3.26 4.97 16.53
N ASP A 203 -2.02 5.38 16.79
CA ASP A 203 -1.50 6.71 16.42
C ASP A 203 -1.54 6.92 14.89
N VAL A 204 -1.09 5.93 14.11
CA VAL A 204 -1.14 5.99 12.63
C VAL A 204 -2.58 5.99 12.12
N HIS A 205 -3.46 5.17 12.71
CA HIS A 205 -4.88 5.15 12.35
C HIS A 205 -5.53 6.51 12.59
N GLN A 206 -5.35 7.11 13.77
CA GLN A 206 -5.91 8.42 14.10
C GLN A 206 -5.33 9.53 13.20
N LEU A 207 -4.04 9.45 12.88
CA LEU A 207 -3.40 10.40 11.99
C LEU A 207 -4.01 10.36 10.59
N ILE A 208 -4.15 9.17 9.99
CA ILE A 208 -4.79 8.98 8.67
C ILE A 208 -6.26 9.45 8.73
N LYS A 209 -7.01 9.05 9.74
CA LYS A 209 -8.42 9.45 9.94
C LYS A 209 -8.59 10.96 9.98
N LYS A 210 -7.77 11.65 10.78
CA LYS A 210 -7.79 13.10 10.92
C LYS A 210 -7.55 13.82 9.59
N HIS A 211 -6.60 13.36 8.79
CA HIS A 211 -6.27 13.98 7.51
C HIS A 211 -7.30 13.65 6.43
N TRP A 212 -7.86 12.46 6.45
CA TRP A 212 -8.87 12.04 5.50
C TRP A 212 -10.19 12.81 5.68
N THR A 213 -10.67 12.95 6.91
CA THR A 213 -11.90 13.70 7.23
C THR A 213 -11.78 15.20 6.96
N LYS A 214 -10.61 15.83 7.27
CA LYS A 214 -10.39 17.26 7.02
C LYS A 214 -10.47 17.65 5.54
N ALA A 215 -10.13 16.77 4.63
CA ALA A 215 -10.14 17.05 3.19
C ALA A 215 -11.49 16.77 2.51
N GLY A 216 -12.56 16.55 3.29
CA GLY A 216 -13.89 16.26 2.75
C GLY A 216 -13.96 14.88 2.08
N GLY A 217 -13.24 13.91 2.63
CA GLY A 217 -13.29 12.50 2.21
C GLY A 217 -14.66 11.86 2.40
N LEU A 218 -15.52 12.45 3.22
CA LEU A 218 -16.91 12.07 3.47
C LEU A 218 -17.87 13.03 2.79
#